data_0e92a763340ca5da4cc87c7acb362c2b
#
_entry.id   0e92a763340ca5da4cc87c7acb362c2b
#
_cell.length_a   1.000
_cell.length_b   1.000
_cell.length_c   1.000
_cell.angle_alpha   90.00
_cell.angle_beta   90.00
_cell.angle_gamma   90.00
#
_symmetry.space_group_name_H-M   'P 1'
#
loop_
_entity.id
_entity.type
_entity.pdbx_description
1 polymer ?
#
loop_
_entity_poly.entity_id
_entity_poly.type
_entity_poly.pdbx_seq_one_letter_code
_entity_poly.pdbx_strand_id
1 'polypeptide(L)'
;MTNKEVHKIVTQQFNLFFKEYGFIKRGTNCWVRSTEEMIHMICLNYSYGQEKFDFDIAVQPWCVPEEDIYLNISARLKMLDNRDEVRSWGSCDAAVLDNDIKDAEQVFTKRVFPLLEQLSDCMSLIKTVDRITGEKIFVIDTYKKSRLWTYINYYKHNFIEADEWARQYSVLHNDFNSEKTIEDKAKIKSLGKFFSNNDIEEIDKFFADIIESNRRNFKLDKTDKRS
;
A
#
# COMPACT_ATOMS: atom_id res chain seq x y z
N MET A 1 -17.84 -26.25 -10.99
CA MET A 1 -17.22 -25.22 -11.88
C MET A 1 -15.75 -25.56 -12.06
N THR A 2 -15.14 -25.04 -13.12
CA THR A 2 -13.68 -25.10 -13.30
C THR A 2 -13.02 -23.97 -12.51
N ASN A 3 -11.74 -24.11 -12.16
CA ASN A 3 -10.93 -23.06 -11.51
C ASN A 3 -10.93 -21.74 -12.28
N LYS A 4 -10.97 -21.79 -13.60
CA LYS A 4 -11.00 -20.62 -14.47
C LYS A 4 -12.35 -19.86 -14.35
N GLU A 5 -13.44 -20.60 -14.24
CA GLU A 5 -14.78 -20.04 -14.01
C GLU A 5 -14.87 -19.42 -12.63
N VAL A 6 -14.37 -20.09 -11.58
CA VAL A 6 -14.30 -19.56 -10.21
C VAL A 6 -13.53 -18.25 -10.17
N HIS A 7 -12.31 -18.21 -10.72
CA HIS A 7 -11.50 -17.00 -10.77
C HIS A 7 -12.21 -15.84 -11.49
N LYS A 8 -12.91 -16.14 -12.60
CA LYS A 8 -13.70 -15.14 -13.33
C LYS A 8 -14.84 -14.58 -12.49
N ILE A 9 -15.60 -15.45 -11.81
CA ILE A 9 -16.71 -15.07 -10.94
C ILE A 9 -16.21 -14.17 -9.80
N VAL A 10 -15.19 -14.61 -9.07
CA VAL A 10 -14.57 -13.87 -7.97
C VAL A 10 -14.12 -12.48 -8.46
N THR A 11 -13.38 -12.42 -9.57
CA THR A 11 -12.90 -11.15 -10.13
C THR A 11 -14.05 -10.21 -10.51
N GLN A 12 -15.14 -10.73 -11.07
CA GLN A 12 -16.30 -9.93 -11.47
C GLN A 12 -17.06 -9.39 -10.26
N GLN A 13 -17.33 -10.22 -9.25
CA GLN A 13 -18.04 -9.82 -8.04
C GLN A 13 -17.24 -8.76 -7.27
N PHE A 14 -15.97 -8.99 -7.02
CA PHE A 14 -15.15 -8.01 -6.32
C PHE A 14 -14.89 -6.74 -7.12
N ASN A 15 -14.94 -6.79 -8.47
CA ASN A 15 -14.88 -5.56 -9.26
C ASN A 15 -16.09 -4.66 -9.04
N LEU A 16 -17.29 -5.23 -8.89
CA LEU A 16 -18.51 -4.47 -8.55
C LEU A 16 -18.43 -3.96 -7.10
N PHE A 17 -18.12 -4.85 -6.18
CA PHE A 17 -18.02 -4.53 -4.76
C PHE A 17 -17.01 -3.42 -4.47
N PHE A 18 -15.77 -3.52 -4.96
CA PHE A 18 -14.75 -2.48 -4.70
C PHE A 18 -15.06 -1.15 -5.38
N LYS A 19 -15.79 -1.16 -6.49
CA LYS A 19 -16.23 0.07 -7.16
C LYS A 19 -17.14 0.92 -6.26
N GLU A 20 -17.98 0.31 -5.44
CA GLU A 20 -18.86 1.01 -4.48
C GLU A 20 -18.05 1.74 -3.39
N TYR A 21 -16.84 1.29 -3.11
CA TYR A 21 -15.90 1.90 -2.15
C TYR A 21 -14.84 2.79 -2.82
N GLY A 22 -15.06 3.20 -4.07
CA GLY A 22 -14.20 4.14 -4.77
C GLY A 22 -12.92 3.54 -5.37
N PHE A 23 -12.81 2.21 -5.39
CA PHE A 23 -11.67 1.56 -6.04
C PHE A 23 -11.89 1.42 -7.55
N ILE A 24 -10.82 1.63 -8.30
CA ILE A 24 -10.79 1.42 -9.76
C ILE A 24 -9.88 0.23 -10.08
N LYS A 25 -10.32 -0.59 -11.04
CA LYS A 25 -9.55 -1.77 -11.45
C LYS A 25 -8.28 -1.36 -12.21
N ARG A 26 -7.15 -1.95 -11.82
CA ARG A 26 -5.86 -1.81 -12.49
C ARG A 26 -5.27 -3.20 -12.78
N GLY A 27 -5.01 -3.44 -14.07
CA GLY A 27 -4.58 -4.78 -14.49
C GLY A 27 -5.65 -5.85 -14.32
N THR A 28 -5.21 -7.11 -14.17
CA THR A 28 -6.12 -8.26 -14.15
C THR A 28 -6.77 -8.45 -12.77
N ASN A 29 -5.98 -8.33 -11.71
CA ASN A 29 -6.36 -8.76 -10.37
C ASN A 29 -6.16 -7.69 -9.29
N CYS A 30 -5.89 -6.44 -9.64
CA CYS A 30 -5.66 -5.37 -8.66
C CYS A 30 -6.67 -4.23 -8.82
N TRP A 31 -7.00 -3.62 -7.70
CA TRP A 31 -7.83 -2.42 -7.58
C TRP A 31 -7.12 -1.39 -6.74
N VAL A 32 -7.25 -0.13 -7.10
CA VAL A 32 -6.59 0.98 -6.42
C VAL A 32 -7.59 2.08 -6.10
N ARG A 33 -7.37 2.75 -4.97
CA ARG A 33 -8.07 3.96 -4.56
C ARG A 33 -7.04 4.99 -4.14
N SER A 34 -7.14 6.21 -4.67
CA SER A 34 -6.29 7.34 -4.30
C SER A 34 -6.95 8.18 -3.23
N THR A 35 -6.18 8.59 -2.23
CA THR A 35 -6.48 9.73 -1.37
C THR A 35 -5.55 10.88 -1.73
N GLU A 36 -5.60 11.98 -1.00
CA GLU A 36 -4.71 13.12 -1.25
C GLU A 36 -3.22 12.72 -1.07
N GLU A 37 -2.90 11.95 -0.04
CA GLU A 37 -1.52 11.60 0.34
C GLU A 37 -1.17 10.12 0.13
N MET A 38 -2.15 9.25 -0.09
CA MET A 38 -1.95 7.80 -0.11
C MET A 38 -2.57 7.15 -1.34
N ILE A 39 -2.01 6.01 -1.72
CA ILE A 39 -2.66 5.03 -2.56
C ILE A 39 -2.98 3.78 -1.73
N HIS A 40 -4.22 3.32 -1.81
CA HIS A 40 -4.66 2.05 -1.27
C HIS A 40 -4.76 1.04 -2.41
N MET A 41 -4.29 -0.16 -2.19
CA MET A 41 -4.31 -1.22 -3.19
C MET A 41 -4.87 -2.51 -2.61
N ILE A 42 -5.66 -3.21 -3.41
CA ILE A 42 -6.18 -4.53 -3.12
C ILE A 42 -5.86 -5.41 -4.31
N CYS A 43 -5.13 -6.51 -4.11
CA CYS A 43 -4.77 -7.46 -5.16
C CYS A 43 -5.29 -8.85 -4.85
N LEU A 44 -6.04 -9.44 -5.77
CA LEU A 44 -6.53 -10.80 -5.69
C LEU A 44 -5.41 -11.81 -5.98
N ASN A 45 -5.16 -12.68 -5.03
CA ASN A 45 -4.32 -13.87 -5.14
C ASN A 45 -5.20 -15.10 -5.31
N TYR A 46 -5.07 -15.80 -6.43
CA TYR A 46 -5.80 -17.02 -6.70
C TYR A 46 -4.86 -18.21 -6.85
N SER A 47 -5.07 -19.23 -6.01
CA SER A 47 -4.32 -20.48 -6.08
C SER A 47 -5.09 -21.54 -6.88
N TYR A 48 -4.74 -21.71 -8.14
CA TYR A 48 -5.40 -22.67 -9.02
C TYR A 48 -5.31 -24.11 -8.53
N GLY A 49 -4.22 -24.49 -7.88
CA GLY A 49 -4.03 -25.86 -7.36
C GLY A 49 -4.85 -26.17 -6.10
N GLN A 50 -5.32 -25.12 -5.39
CA GLN A 50 -6.08 -25.25 -4.15
C GLN A 50 -7.52 -24.73 -4.27
N GLU A 51 -7.90 -24.21 -5.44
CA GLU A 51 -9.22 -23.59 -5.68
C GLU A 51 -9.55 -22.47 -4.69
N LYS A 52 -8.53 -21.76 -4.22
CA LYS A 52 -8.65 -20.77 -3.14
C LYS A 52 -8.25 -19.40 -3.60
N PHE A 53 -8.89 -18.40 -3.00
CA PHE A 53 -8.48 -17.01 -3.16
C PHE A 53 -8.21 -16.33 -1.82
N ASP A 54 -7.39 -15.31 -1.88
CA ASP A 54 -7.08 -14.38 -0.79
C ASP A 54 -6.77 -13.02 -1.41
N PHE A 55 -6.62 -11.98 -0.61
CA PHE A 55 -6.27 -10.67 -1.09
C PHE A 55 -5.05 -10.14 -0.34
N ASP A 56 -4.15 -9.49 -1.07
CA ASP A 56 -3.17 -8.60 -0.49
C ASP A 56 -3.75 -7.18 -0.44
N ILE A 57 -3.71 -6.58 0.73
CA ILE A 57 -4.10 -5.21 0.99
C ILE A 57 -2.84 -4.40 1.26
N ALA A 58 -2.64 -3.29 0.55
CA ALA A 58 -1.47 -2.45 0.74
C ALA A 58 -1.81 -0.97 0.76
N VAL A 59 -0.93 -0.22 1.40
CA VAL A 59 -0.95 1.24 1.42
C VAL A 59 0.42 1.78 1.05
N GLN A 60 0.45 2.90 0.32
CA GLN A 60 1.68 3.55 -0.10
C GLN A 60 1.51 5.07 -0.11
N PRO A 61 2.41 5.82 0.56
CA PRO A 61 2.41 7.28 0.49
C PRO A 61 2.85 7.78 -0.89
N TRP A 62 2.19 8.83 -1.39
CA TRP A 62 2.57 9.47 -2.65
C TRP A 62 3.94 10.14 -2.60
N CYS A 63 4.37 10.61 -1.43
CA CYS A 63 5.65 11.29 -1.23
C CYS A 63 6.87 10.35 -1.24
N VAL A 64 6.67 9.02 -1.29
CA VAL A 64 7.77 8.06 -1.34
C VAL A 64 8.05 7.68 -2.80
N PRO A 65 9.30 7.87 -3.31
CA PRO A 65 9.63 7.57 -4.70
C PRO A 65 9.46 6.08 -5.01
N GLU A 66 8.60 5.76 -5.97
CA GLU A 66 8.40 4.38 -6.44
C GLU A 66 8.14 4.35 -7.96
N GLU A 67 8.72 3.38 -8.64
CA GLU A 67 8.49 3.15 -10.07
C GLU A 67 7.25 2.30 -10.32
N ASP A 68 6.96 1.40 -9.38
CA ASP A 68 5.81 0.49 -9.40
C ASP A 68 5.04 0.55 -8.09
N ILE A 69 3.81 0.03 -8.10
CA ILE A 69 3.03 -0.16 -6.87
C ILE A 69 3.67 -1.30 -6.08
N TYR A 70 4.47 -0.95 -5.07
CA TYR A 70 5.06 -1.93 -4.16
C TYR A 70 4.21 -2.10 -2.91
N LEU A 71 4.10 -3.34 -2.47
CA LEU A 71 3.47 -3.70 -1.20
C LEU A 71 4.43 -3.41 -0.03
N ASN A 72 4.79 -2.13 0.15
CA ASN A 72 5.73 -1.73 1.22
C ASN A 72 5.14 -1.96 2.60
N ILE A 73 3.85 -1.66 2.74
CA ILE A 73 3.06 -1.93 3.94
C ILE A 73 1.86 -2.74 3.48
N SER A 74 1.85 -4.03 3.79
CA SER A 74 0.82 -4.94 3.28
C SER A 74 0.36 -5.94 4.32
N ALA A 75 -0.89 -6.42 4.14
CA ALA A 75 -1.48 -7.51 4.90
C ALA A 75 -2.25 -8.43 3.96
N ARG A 76 -2.43 -9.68 4.35
CA ARG A 76 -3.39 -10.57 3.69
C ARG A 76 -4.76 -10.47 4.33
N LEU A 77 -5.81 -10.54 3.54
CA LEU A 77 -7.20 -10.48 4.02
C LEU A 77 -7.47 -11.49 5.13
N LYS A 78 -6.99 -12.71 4.97
CA LYS A 78 -7.11 -13.77 5.98
C LYS A 78 -6.46 -13.42 7.33
N MET A 79 -5.44 -12.55 7.36
CA MET A 79 -4.80 -12.10 8.59
C MET A 79 -5.61 -10.99 9.28
N LEU A 80 -6.46 -10.30 8.52
CA LEU A 80 -7.39 -9.28 9.03
C LEU A 80 -8.71 -9.88 9.51
N ASP A 81 -8.98 -11.12 9.15
CA ASP A 81 -10.13 -11.88 9.64
C ASP A 81 -9.80 -12.39 11.05
N ASN A 82 -10.26 -11.69 12.06
CA ASN A 82 -9.96 -11.92 13.48
C ASN A 82 -10.59 -13.23 14.03
N ARG A 83 -10.60 -14.30 13.22
CA ARG A 83 -11.03 -15.64 13.61
C ARG A 83 -9.81 -16.48 13.97
N ASP A 84 -9.98 -17.40 14.90
CA ASP A 84 -8.92 -18.30 15.39
C ASP A 84 -8.33 -19.20 14.29
N GLU A 85 -9.04 -19.39 13.19
CA GLU A 85 -8.59 -20.15 12.04
C GLU A 85 -8.23 -19.25 10.86
N VAL A 86 -7.00 -19.39 10.36
CA VAL A 86 -6.54 -18.75 9.13
C VAL A 86 -7.30 -19.34 7.95
N ARG A 87 -8.39 -18.69 7.54
CA ARG A 87 -9.27 -19.14 6.47
C ARG A 87 -8.81 -18.62 5.11
N SER A 88 -8.84 -19.49 4.12
CA SER A 88 -8.86 -19.09 2.71
C SER A 88 -10.24 -19.35 2.14
N TRP A 89 -10.66 -18.53 1.21
CA TRP A 89 -11.95 -18.62 0.55
C TRP A 89 -11.82 -19.30 -0.81
N GLY A 90 -12.88 -19.93 -1.26
CA GLY A 90 -12.98 -20.45 -2.62
C GLY A 90 -13.37 -21.92 -2.67
N SER A 91 -14.17 -22.27 -3.68
CA SER A 91 -14.63 -23.61 -3.98
C SER A 91 -15.12 -23.71 -5.41
N CYS A 92 -15.01 -24.88 -6.03
CA CYS A 92 -15.68 -25.21 -7.29
C CYS A 92 -17.19 -25.52 -7.12
N ASP A 93 -17.69 -25.66 -5.90
CA ASP A 93 -19.12 -25.67 -5.58
C ASP A 93 -19.68 -24.27 -5.59
N ALA A 94 -20.74 -24.04 -6.38
CA ALA A 94 -21.29 -22.67 -6.56
C ALA A 94 -21.91 -22.10 -5.28
N ALA A 95 -22.58 -22.93 -4.47
CA ALA A 95 -23.22 -22.46 -3.23
C ALA A 95 -22.18 -22.13 -2.15
N VAL A 96 -21.12 -22.93 -2.08
CA VAL A 96 -19.98 -22.66 -1.18
C VAL A 96 -19.25 -21.40 -1.62
N LEU A 97 -18.99 -21.22 -2.91
CA LEU A 97 -18.32 -20.04 -3.44
C LEU A 97 -19.09 -18.75 -3.17
N ASP A 98 -20.42 -18.75 -3.35
CA ASP A 98 -21.26 -17.57 -3.05
C ASP A 98 -21.19 -17.18 -1.57
N ASN A 99 -21.21 -18.15 -0.66
CA ASN A 99 -21.03 -17.89 0.75
C ASN A 99 -19.62 -17.39 1.09
N ASP A 100 -18.59 -17.93 0.47
CA ASP A 100 -17.20 -17.52 0.66
C ASP A 100 -16.97 -16.08 0.17
N ILE A 101 -17.58 -15.69 -0.96
CA ILE A 101 -17.52 -14.31 -1.45
C ILE A 101 -18.16 -13.35 -0.46
N LYS A 102 -19.39 -13.63 -0.02
CA LYS A 102 -20.11 -12.81 0.97
C LYS A 102 -19.35 -12.68 2.29
N ASP A 103 -18.72 -13.76 2.73
CA ASP A 103 -17.92 -13.77 3.93
C ASP A 103 -16.67 -12.88 3.78
N ALA A 104 -15.95 -12.97 2.66
CA ALA A 104 -14.82 -12.10 2.37
C ALA A 104 -15.26 -10.62 2.26
N GLU A 105 -16.39 -10.31 1.63
CA GLU A 105 -16.98 -8.95 1.58
C GLU A 105 -17.27 -8.40 2.98
N GLN A 106 -17.72 -9.25 3.90
CA GLN A 106 -17.92 -8.85 5.30
C GLN A 106 -16.60 -8.49 6.00
N VAL A 107 -15.51 -9.23 5.74
CA VAL A 107 -14.18 -8.90 6.27
C VAL A 107 -13.72 -7.54 5.73
N PHE A 108 -13.90 -7.30 4.43
CA PHE A 108 -13.61 -5.99 3.84
C PHE A 108 -14.40 -4.87 4.52
N THR A 109 -15.70 -5.02 4.63
CA THR A 109 -16.57 -4.00 5.19
C THR A 109 -16.30 -3.73 6.67
N LYS A 110 -16.10 -4.78 7.46
CA LYS A 110 -15.96 -4.66 8.92
C LYS A 110 -14.53 -4.35 9.39
N ARG A 111 -13.50 -4.68 8.59
CA ARG A 111 -12.10 -4.61 9.02
C ARG A 111 -11.24 -3.78 8.07
N VAL A 112 -11.24 -4.12 6.77
CA VAL A 112 -10.30 -3.53 5.83
C VAL A 112 -10.63 -2.07 5.55
N PHE A 113 -11.85 -1.75 5.15
CA PHE A 113 -12.19 -0.37 4.80
C PHE A 113 -12.08 0.60 5.97
N PRO A 114 -12.55 0.28 7.20
CA PRO A 114 -12.31 1.14 8.36
C PRO A 114 -10.82 1.34 8.65
N LEU A 115 -9.98 0.32 8.42
CA LEU A 115 -8.54 0.44 8.59
C LEU A 115 -7.92 1.32 7.51
N LEU A 116 -8.31 1.16 6.24
CA LEU A 116 -7.83 2.00 5.14
C LEU A 116 -8.24 3.47 5.31
N GLU A 117 -9.40 3.76 5.89
CA GLU A 117 -9.80 5.14 6.24
C GLU A 117 -8.86 5.73 7.31
N GLN A 118 -8.44 4.93 8.30
CA GLN A 118 -7.43 5.36 9.28
C GLN A 118 -6.03 5.57 8.67
N LEU A 119 -5.75 4.96 7.52
CA LEU A 119 -4.48 5.03 6.79
C LEU A 119 -4.60 5.94 5.55
N SER A 120 -5.43 6.96 5.60
CA SER A 120 -5.73 7.86 4.47
C SER A 120 -4.70 8.98 4.28
N ASP A 121 -3.87 9.24 5.29
CA ASP A 121 -2.80 10.25 5.26
C ASP A 121 -1.50 9.75 5.90
N CYS A 122 -0.40 10.44 5.60
CA CYS A 122 0.94 10.08 6.04
C CYS A 122 1.13 10.08 7.57
N MET A 123 0.54 11.06 8.27
CA MET A 123 0.71 11.16 9.73
C MET A 123 -0.11 10.09 10.46
N SER A 124 -1.29 9.77 9.98
CA SER A 124 -2.10 8.67 10.49
C SER A 124 -1.41 7.33 10.26
N LEU A 125 -0.74 7.15 9.11
CA LEU A 125 0.09 5.98 8.84
C LEU A 125 1.20 5.81 9.90
N ILE A 126 2.00 6.86 10.16
CA ILE A 126 3.08 6.83 11.16
C ILE A 126 2.54 6.43 12.53
N LYS A 127 1.45 7.05 12.98
CA LYS A 127 0.85 6.79 14.28
C LYS A 127 0.25 5.38 14.43
N THR A 128 -0.23 4.83 13.34
CA THR A 128 -1.01 3.58 13.35
C THR A 128 -0.13 2.36 13.08
N VAL A 129 0.95 2.50 12.29
CA VAL A 129 1.73 1.36 11.80
C VAL A 129 2.33 0.52 12.92
N ASP A 130 2.84 1.13 13.97
CA ASP A 130 3.45 0.38 15.09
C ASP A 130 2.41 -0.46 15.83
N ARG A 131 1.18 0.04 15.96
CA ARG A 131 0.07 -0.72 16.53
C ARG A 131 -0.30 -1.90 15.63
N ILE A 132 -0.54 -1.65 14.34
CA ILE A 132 -0.98 -2.71 13.41
C ILE A 132 0.11 -3.75 13.11
N THR A 133 1.40 -3.38 13.20
CA THR A 133 2.51 -4.35 13.11
C THR A 133 2.66 -5.15 14.40
N GLY A 134 2.45 -4.54 15.57
CA GLY A 134 2.41 -5.22 16.86
C GLY A 134 1.29 -6.27 16.93
N GLU A 135 0.14 -5.98 16.33
CA GLU A 135 -0.98 -6.90 16.16
C GLU A 135 -0.76 -7.95 15.05
N LYS A 136 0.40 -7.95 14.39
CA LYS A 136 0.77 -8.81 13.24
C LYS A 136 -0.18 -8.70 12.05
N ILE A 137 -0.89 -7.59 11.93
CA ILE A 137 -1.86 -7.33 10.86
C ILE A 137 -1.13 -6.94 9.57
N PHE A 138 -0.20 -5.99 9.67
CA PHE A 138 0.63 -5.56 8.56
C PHE A 138 2.09 -5.94 8.78
N VAL A 139 2.79 -6.23 7.68
CA VAL A 139 4.22 -6.50 7.67
C VAL A 139 4.94 -5.31 7.05
N ILE A 140 5.91 -4.77 7.78
CA ILE A 140 6.85 -3.79 7.28
C ILE A 140 8.26 -4.14 7.78
N ASP A 141 9.19 -4.30 6.86
CA ASP A 141 10.59 -4.54 7.24
C ASP A 141 11.20 -3.26 7.82
N THR A 142 12.09 -3.42 8.80
CA THR A 142 12.73 -2.29 9.49
C THR A 142 13.41 -1.32 8.52
N TYR A 143 14.03 -1.84 7.46
CA TYR A 143 14.68 -1.01 6.46
C TYR A 143 13.66 -0.23 5.59
N LYS A 144 12.55 -0.84 5.22
CA LYS A 144 11.46 -0.17 4.52
C LYS A 144 10.83 0.90 5.40
N LYS A 145 10.67 0.62 6.69
CA LYS A 145 10.18 1.57 7.68
C LYS A 145 11.07 2.81 7.74
N SER A 146 12.39 2.64 7.88
CA SER A 146 13.32 3.77 7.96
C SER A 146 13.28 4.65 6.69
N ARG A 147 13.21 4.04 5.51
CA ARG A 147 13.05 4.74 4.24
C ARG A 147 11.74 5.54 4.19
N LEU A 148 10.62 4.88 4.45
CA LEU A 148 9.29 5.49 4.41
C LEU A 148 9.18 6.66 5.39
N TRP A 149 9.65 6.48 6.64
CA TRP A 149 9.60 7.52 7.67
C TRP A 149 10.49 8.70 7.33
N THR A 150 11.64 8.49 6.70
CA THR A 150 12.49 9.57 6.22
C THR A 150 11.72 10.46 5.23
N TYR A 151 11.18 9.88 4.16
CA TYR A 151 10.45 10.66 3.16
C TYR A 151 9.20 11.33 3.73
N ILE A 152 8.39 10.62 4.52
CA ILE A 152 7.18 11.19 5.12
C ILE A 152 7.51 12.36 6.04
N ASN A 153 8.53 12.25 6.90
CA ASN A 153 8.87 13.31 7.84
C ASN A 153 9.46 14.54 7.11
N TYR A 154 10.29 14.37 6.08
CA TYR A 154 10.69 15.49 5.23
C TYR A 154 9.49 16.14 4.53
N TYR A 155 8.59 15.36 3.96
CA TYR A 155 7.36 15.84 3.32
C TYR A 155 6.45 16.62 4.29
N LYS A 156 6.41 16.24 5.55
CA LYS A 156 5.62 16.90 6.60
C LYS A 156 6.40 17.98 7.38
N HIS A 157 7.59 18.35 6.93
CA HIS A 157 8.48 19.32 7.56
C HIS A 157 8.87 18.99 9.01
N ASN A 158 8.83 17.71 9.40
CA ASN A 158 9.33 17.18 10.66
C ASN A 158 10.83 16.85 10.52
N PHE A 159 11.64 17.87 10.30
CA PHE A 159 13.02 17.72 9.84
C PHE A 159 13.95 17.02 10.83
N ILE A 160 13.75 17.19 12.12
CA ILE A 160 14.56 16.53 13.16
C ILE A 160 14.36 15.02 13.08
N GLU A 161 13.11 14.58 13.07
CA GLU A 161 12.72 13.18 12.93
C GLU A 161 13.15 12.61 11.57
N ALA A 162 13.04 13.42 10.51
CA ALA A 162 13.49 13.03 9.17
C ALA A 162 14.99 12.69 9.14
N ASP A 163 15.82 13.55 9.72
CA ASP A 163 17.28 13.33 9.81
C ASP A 163 17.64 12.12 10.68
N GLU A 164 16.89 11.86 11.74
CA GLU A 164 17.10 10.67 12.57
C GLU A 164 16.81 9.40 11.79
N TRP A 165 15.68 9.32 11.08
CA TRP A 165 15.34 8.20 10.22
C TRP A 165 16.29 8.04 9.03
N ALA A 166 16.77 9.13 8.45
CA ALA A 166 17.78 9.12 7.38
C ALA A 166 19.10 8.48 7.85
N ARG A 167 19.53 8.79 9.07
CA ARG A 167 20.71 8.15 9.68
C ARG A 167 20.50 6.66 9.89
N GLN A 168 19.34 6.24 10.43
CA GLN A 168 19.01 4.83 10.60
C GLN A 168 18.98 4.10 9.25
N TYR A 169 18.36 4.70 8.22
CA TYR A 169 18.34 4.15 6.87
C TYR A 169 19.77 3.95 6.32
N SER A 170 20.64 4.94 6.49
CA SER A 170 22.04 4.86 6.06
C SER A 170 22.79 3.71 6.70
N VAL A 171 22.62 3.51 8.02
CA VAL A 171 23.28 2.45 8.79
C VAL A 171 22.77 1.08 8.34
N LEU A 172 21.47 0.89 8.25
CA LEU A 172 20.84 -0.38 7.85
C LEU A 172 21.20 -0.80 6.43
N HIS A 173 21.57 0.15 5.58
CA HIS A 173 21.90 -0.09 4.16
C HIS A 173 23.36 0.06 3.81
N ASN A 174 24.25 0.09 4.80
CA ASN A 174 25.67 0.32 4.55
C ASN A 174 26.27 -0.71 3.57
N ASP A 175 25.81 -1.95 3.65
CA ASP A 175 26.28 -3.07 2.82
C ASP A 175 25.45 -3.32 1.55
N PHE A 176 24.37 -2.56 1.34
CA PHE A 176 23.49 -2.70 0.17
C PHE A 176 23.89 -1.73 -0.93
N ASN A 177 24.40 -2.27 -2.04
CA ASN A 177 24.89 -1.52 -3.20
C ASN A 177 24.00 -1.72 -4.44
N SER A 178 22.69 -1.99 -4.28
CA SER A 178 21.79 -1.98 -5.42
C SER A 178 21.66 -0.55 -5.99
N GLU A 179 21.47 -0.44 -7.30
CA GLU A 179 21.30 0.86 -7.99
C GLU A 179 20.19 1.69 -7.33
N LYS A 180 19.06 1.07 -7.03
CA LYS A 180 17.93 1.71 -6.32
C LYS A 180 18.34 2.23 -4.93
N THR A 181 19.12 1.48 -4.16
CA THR A 181 19.58 1.91 -2.82
C THR A 181 20.54 3.10 -2.94
N ILE A 182 21.43 3.10 -3.93
CA ILE A 182 22.36 4.23 -4.19
C ILE A 182 21.57 5.49 -4.56
N GLU A 183 20.57 5.35 -5.43
CA GLU A 183 19.70 6.45 -5.84
C GLU A 183 18.89 7.02 -4.67
N ASP A 184 18.27 6.16 -3.82
CA ASP A 184 17.54 6.59 -2.63
C ASP A 184 18.45 7.33 -1.64
N LYS A 185 19.67 6.82 -1.38
CA LYS A 185 20.66 7.51 -0.53
C LYS A 185 21.03 8.90 -1.07
N ALA A 186 21.16 9.02 -2.40
CA ALA A 186 21.45 10.31 -3.03
C ALA A 186 20.28 11.30 -2.86
N LYS A 187 19.05 10.85 -3.07
CA LYS A 187 17.82 11.64 -2.85
C LYS A 187 17.69 12.11 -1.40
N ILE A 188 17.87 11.20 -0.44
CA ILE A 188 17.81 11.53 1.00
C ILE A 188 18.90 12.50 1.40
N LYS A 189 20.12 12.32 0.89
CA LYS A 189 21.24 13.27 1.11
C LYS A 189 20.93 14.66 0.56
N SER A 190 20.25 14.75 -0.58
CA SER A 190 19.85 16.05 -1.16
C SER A 190 18.81 16.74 -0.26
N LEU A 191 17.82 16.02 0.27
CA LEU A 191 16.84 16.55 1.23
C LEU A 191 17.54 17.11 2.48
N GLY A 192 18.47 16.37 3.09
CA GLY A 192 19.24 16.84 4.23
C GLY A 192 20.08 18.08 3.92
N LYS A 193 20.61 18.21 2.69
CA LYS A 193 21.32 19.39 2.25
C LYS A 193 20.38 20.60 2.11
N PHE A 194 19.22 20.44 1.50
CA PHE A 194 18.22 21.50 1.38
C PHE A 194 17.81 22.01 2.76
N PHE A 195 17.50 21.09 3.68
CA PHE A 195 17.18 21.45 5.06
C PHE A 195 18.31 22.22 5.76
N SER A 196 19.57 21.75 5.65
CA SER A 196 20.74 22.43 6.24
C SER A 196 20.96 23.84 5.69
N ASN A 197 20.55 24.10 4.45
CA ASN A 197 20.60 25.40 3.81
C ASN A 197 19.34 26.26 4.06
N ASN A 198 18.39 25.77 4.83
CA ASN A 198 17.08 26.38 5.05
C ASN A 198 16.27 26.60 3.76
N ASP A 199 16.42 25.71 2.79
CA ASP A 199 15.84 25.79 1.45
C ASP A 199 14.55 24.95 1.39
N ILE A 200 13.51 25.44 2.05
CA ILE A 200 12.23 24.74 2.19
C ILE A 200 11.52 24.62 0.82
N GLU A 201 11.66 25.65 -0.03
CA GLU A 201 11.02 25.65 -1.37
C GLU A 201 11.54 24.51 -2.26
N GLU A 202 12.84 24.19 -2.20
CA GLU A 202 13.41 23.06 -2.93
C GLU A 202 12.95 21.71 -2.34
N ILE A 203 12.68 21.62 -1.04
CA ILE A 203 12.07 20.43 -0.43
C ILE A 203 10.65 20.23 -0.97
N ASP A 204 9.82 21.27 -0.95
CA ASP A 204 8.44 21.21 -1.44
C ASP A 204 8.38 20.85 -2.92
N LYS A 205 9.24 21.44 -3.73
CA LYS A 205 9.37 21.13 -5.16
C LYS A 205 9.81 19.68 -5.39
N PHE A 206 10.76 19.19 -4.62
CA PHE A 206 11.22 17.80 -4.70
C PHE A 206 10.05 16.82 -4.49
N PHE A 207 9.20 17.08 -3.47
CA PHE A 207 8.04 16.23 -3.22
C PHE A 207 6.93 16.40 -4.25
N ALA A 208 6.70 17.60 -4.77
CA ALA A 208 5.76 17.82 -5.87
C ALA A 208 6.13 16.98 -7.10
N ASP A 209 7.42 16.97 -7.48
CA ASP A 209 7.93 16.18 -8.60
C ASP A 209 7.76 14.66 -8.38
N ILE A 210 8.03 14.18 -7.16
CA ILE A 210 7.81 12.75 -6.80
C ILE A 210 6.35 12.37 -6.90
N ILE A 211 5.46 13.16 -6.30
CA ILE A 211 4.01 12.90 -6.29
C ILE A 211 3.48 12.87 -7.74
N GLU A 212 3.89 13.83 -8.56
CA GLU A 212 3.49 13.87 -9.97
C GLU A 212 4.03 12.66 -10.74
N SER A 213 5.30 12.29 -10.52
CA SER A 213 5.90 11.10 -11.13
C SER A 213 5.17 9.83 -10.74
N ASN A 214 4.89 9.65 -9.45
CA ASN A 214 4.15 8.49 -8.95
C ASN A 214 2.74 8.43 -9.54
N ARG A 215 1.99 9.54 -9.58
CA ARG A 215 0.64 9.59 -10.19
C ARG A 215 0.66 9.20 -11.66
N ARG A 216 1.67 9.68 -12.42
CA ARG A 216 1.87 9.28 -13.83
C ARG A 216 2.17 7.79 -13.97
N ASN A 217 3.11 7.26 -13.18
CA ASN A 217 3.51 5.85 -13.22
C ASN A 217 2.33 4.94 -12.92
N PHE A 218 1.50 5.31 -11.96
CA PHE A 218 0.30 4.53 -11.60
C PHE A 218 -0.90 4.80 -12.50
N LYS A 219 -0.77 5.67 -13.53
CA LYS A 219 -1.82 6.00 -14.52
C LYS A 219 -3.12 6.48 -13.87
N LEU A 220 -3.03 7.19 -12.75
CA LEU A 220 -4.19 7.70 -12.02
C LEU A 220 -4.65 9.09 -12.51
N ASP A 221 -3.83 9.79 -13.29
CA ASP A 221 -4.14 11.13 -13.82
C ASP A 221 -5.36 11.19 -14.76
N LYS A 222 -5.82 10.03 -15.28
CA LYS A 222 -6.94 9.98 -16.22
C LYS A 222 -8.30 9.79 -15.57
N THR A 223 -8.38 9.54 -14.27
CA THR A 223 -9.64 9.18 -13.58
C THR A 223 -10.27 10.32 -12.78
N ASP A 224 -9.51 11.33 -12.38
CA ASP A 224 -10.02 12.49 -11.63
C ASP A 224 -10.87 13.48 -12.48
N LYS A 225 -11.00 13.23 -13.79
CA LYS A 225 -11.83 14.07 -14.69
C LYS A 225 -13.26 13.55 -14.89
N ARG A 226 -13.71 12.57 -14.10
CA ARG A 226 -15.07 12.00 -14.17
C ARG A 226 -15.72 11.90 -12.79
N SER A 227 -15.69 12.97 -12.04
CA SER A 227 -16.60 13.20 -10.91
C SER A 227 -17.64 14.25 -11.28
#